data_4200c5671fce1555987e953cc0ba96e6
#
_entry.id   4200c5671fce1555987e953cc0ba96e6
#
_cell.length_a   1.000
_cell.length_b   1.000
_cell.length_c   1.000
_cell.angle_alpha   90.00
_cell.angle_beta   90.00
_cell.angle_gamma   90.00
#
_symmetry.space_group_name_H-M   'P 1'
#
loop_
_entity.id
_entity.type
_entity.pdbx_description
1 polymer ?
#
loop_
_entity_poly.entity_id
_entity_poly.type
_entity_poly.pdbx_seq_one_letter_code
_entity_poly.pdbx_strand_id
1 'polypeptide(L)'
;MVELKWEEKYEFITRNLAEWLGDEKLKSILKQRDLKLYWGTATTGKPHIGYFTPISKIADFLKSGAEVTVLFADLHAYLDNMKAPWELLELRTQYYEIIIKAMLRSIDVPLEKLKFVKGTDYQLSKEYTLDVYRLSSVVTEHDAKKAGAEVVKQVANPLLSGLLYPGLQALDEHYLEVDAQFGGLDQRKIFTFSEKYLPLLGYEKRIHLMNPMIPGLAGSKMSSSEEDSKIDLLDNAAAIKKKLKKAFCEPGNVNDNGVLSFAKHVIYPLLKGGETFNIQRTAEFGGNISFDTFEDLENAFAREEIHPGDLKSAVEVYINRLLDPIRKEFEADPKLKSLLSKAYPPQKPKVVEELTPARLDIKVGKIVEVSKHPDADSLYIEKIDIGEAGGPRTIISGLVNYVPIEEMQDRMVVILANLKPANLRGVQSHGMVLCASVDEPVRRVEPLRPPIDSKPGEKVVVDGYEDGSPDDVLNPKKKVWEKLQVDLVVNGSGEASWSGNLLLTASGGKLTADSLKNVAIK
;
A
#
# COMPACT_ATOMS: atom_id res chain seq x y z
N MET A 1 46.88 -0.42 0.31
CA MET A 1 45.85 -1.43 0.66
C MET A 1 46.32 -2.76 0.07
N VAL A 2 46.25 -3.83 0.82
CA VAL A 2 46.54 -5.19 0.30
C VAL A 2 45.44 -5.50 -0.72
N GLU A 3 45.82 -5.90 -1.93
CA GLU A 3 44.88 -6.30 -2.96
C GLU A 3 44.19 -7.61 -2.52
N LEU A 4 42.88 -7.60 -2.41
CA LEU A 4 42.10 -8.78 -2.01
C LEU A 4 42.16 -9.84 -3.11
N LYS A 5 42.28 -11.11 -2.71
CA LYS A 5 42.11 -12.25 -3.63
C LYS A 5 40.66 -12.32 -4.09
N TRP A 6 40.41 -12.95 -5.23
CA TRP A 6 39.05 -13.07 -5.78
C TRP A 6 38.08 -13.81 -4.84
N GLU A 7 38.59 -14.79 -4.04
CA GLU A 7 37.79 -15.51 -3.03
C GLU A 7 37.30 -14.56 -1.92
N GLU A 8 38.18 -13.67 -1.45
CA GLU A 8 37.83 -12.66 -0.42
C GLU A 8 36.83 -11.65 -0.97
N LYS A 9 37.01 -11.21 -2.24
CA LYS A 9 36.07 -10.36 -2.93
C LYS A 9 34.69 -11.03 -3.06
N TYR A 10 34.68 -12.32 -3.45
CA TYR A 10 33.48 -13.12 -3.57
C TYR A 10 32.75 -13.24 -2.24
N GLU A 11 33.46 -13.48 -1.13
CA GLU A 11 32.87 -13.54 0.22
C GLU A 11 32.22 -12.21 0.60
N PHE A 12 32.91 -11.08 0.42
CA PHE A 12 32.31 -9.75 0.66
C PHE A 12 31.04 -9.51 -0.18
N ILE A 13 31.03 -9.96 -1.43
CA ILE A 13 29.89 -9.76 -2.34
C ILE A 13 28.71 -10.65 -1.94
N THR A 14 28.93 -11.90 -1.55
CA THR A 14 27.85 -12.87 -1.33
C THR A 14 27.37 -12.97 0.11
N ARG A 15 28.19 -12.63 1.11
CA ARG A 15 27.81 -12.71 2.53
C ARG A 15 26.55 -11.89 2.82
N ASN A 16 25.69 -12.41 3.68
CA ASN A 16 24.43 -11.79 4.11
C ASN A 16 23.41 -11.54 2.98
N LEU A 17 23.61 -12.08 1.76
CA LEU A 17 22.57 -12.12 0.74
C LEU A 17 21.57 -13.25 1.05
N ALA A 18 20.33 -13.07 0.63
CA ALA A 18 19.31 -14.13 0.69
C ALA A 18 19.45 -15.10 -0.49
N GLU A 19 19.76 -14.58 -1.67
CA GLU A 19 19.92 -15.35 -2.91
C GLU A 19 20.77 -14.56 -3.90
N TRP A 20 21.43 -15.27 -4.83
CA TRP A 20 22.02 -14.65 -6.03
C TRP A 20 21.92 -15.58 -7.23
N LEU A 21 21.85 -14.98 -8.42
CA LEU A 21 21.81 -15.68 -9.71
C LEU A 21 23.05 -15.32 -10.51
N GLY A 22 23.59 -16.26 -11.29
CA GLY A 22 24.75 -16.04 -12.13
C GLY A 22 26.10 -16.28 -11.43
N ASP A 23 26.17 -17.24 -10.49
CA ASP A 23 27.34 -17.53 -9.65
C ASP A 23 28.63 -17.79 -10.45
N GLU A 24 28.58 -18.61 -11.49
CA GLU A 24 29.74 -18.91 -12.32
C GLU A 24 30.25 -17.67 -13.09
N LYS A 25 29.32 -16.81 -13.52
CA LYS A 25 29.68 -15.53 -14.15
C LYS A 25 30.36 -14.60 -13.14
N LEU A 26 29.84 -14.54 -11.90
CA LEU A 26 30.41 -13.75 -10.81
C LEU A 26 31.88 -14.20 -10.54
N LYS A 27 32.09 -15.46 -10.32
CA LYS A 27 33.44 -16.03 -10.09
C LYS A 27 34.39 -15.76 -11.27
N SER A 28 33.90 -15.90 -12.50
CA SER A 28 34.69 -15.63 -13.70
C SER A 28 35.14 -14.17 -13.79
N ILE A 29 34.24 -13.23 -13.49
CA ILE A 29 34.56 -11.80 -13.49
C ILE A 29 35.57 -11.46 -12.41
N LEU A 30 35.36 -11.92 -11.18
CA LEU A 30 36.24 -11.61 -10.03
C LEU A 30 37.69 -12.13 -10.18
N LYS A 31 37.91 -13.20 -10.96
CA LYS A 31 39.24 -13.69 -11.32
C LYS A 31 39.98 -12.78 -12.30
N GLN A 32 39.26 -11.87 -12.98
CA GLN A 32 39.83 -11.05 -14.05
C GLN A 32 39.85 -9.55 -13.69
N ARG A 33 38.83 -9.06 -13.00
CA ARG A 33 38.62 -7.67 -12.64
C ARG A 33 37.61 -7.50 -11.51
N ASP A 34 37.46 -6.27 -11.04
CA ASP A 34 36.42 -5.89 -10.10
C ASP A 34 35.03 -5.92 -10.75
N LEU A 35 34.01 -6.19 -9.92
CA LEU A 35 32.61 -6.23 -10.33
C LEU A 35 32.06 -4.81 -10.52
N LYS A 36 31.29 -4.62 -11.57
CA LYS A 36 30.45 -3.40 -11.75
C LYS A 36 29.02 -3.75 -11.45
N LEU A 37 28.39 -3.00 -10.54
CA LEU A 37 27.00 -3.24 -10.18
C LEU A 37 26.23 -1.95 -9.96
N TYR A 38 24.88 -2.05 -10.05
CA TYR A 38 24.04 -0.94 -9.63
C TYR A 38 23.01 -1.39 -8.59
N TRP A 39 22.61 -0.43 -7.76
CA TRP A 39 21.47 -0.49 -6.88
C TRP A 39 20.51 0.64 -7.23
N GLY A 40 19.24 0.28 -7.56
CA GLY A 40 18.19 1.22 -7.89
C GLY A 40 17.22 1.44 -6.72
N THR A 41 16.81 2.68 -6.51
CA THR A 41 15.76 3.03 -5.55
C THR A 41 14.73 3.96 -6.19
N ALA A 42 13.45 3.53 -6.19
CA ALA A 42 12.36 4.35 -6.70
C ALA A 42 12.00 5.45 -5.70
N THR A 43 11.97 6.70 -6.16
CA THR A 43 11.80 7.91 -5.34
C THR A 43 10.33 8.16 -4.95
N THR A 44 9.69 7.17 -4.30
CA THR A 44 8.25 7.16 -3.97
C THR A 44 7.94 7.72 -2.58
N GLY A 45 7.90 6.87 -1.56
CA GLY A 45 7.68 7.25 -0.17
C GLY A 45 8.97 7.66 0.53
N LYS A 46 8.90 8.23 1.72
CA LYS A 46 10.11 8.60 2.48
C LYS A 46 10.96 7.36 2.78
N PRO A 47 12.29 7.40 2.52
CA PRO A 47 13.20 6.39 3.02
C PRO A 47 13.09 6.22 4.53
N HIS A 48 13.22 4.99 5.00
CA HIS A 48 13.08 4.61 6.40
C HIS A 48 14.27 3.74 6.84
N ILE A 49 14.34 3.39 8.11
CA ILE A 49 15.46 2.66 8.71
C ILE A 49 15.82 1.36 7.97
N GLY A 50 14.87 0.68 7.34
CA GLY A 50 15.11 -0.51 6.53
C GLY A 50 16.05 -0.31 5.33
N TYR A 51 16.24 0.93 4.88
CA TYR A 51 17.22 1.25 3.84
C TYR A 51 18.66 1.02 4.27
N PHE A 52 18.96 0.93 5.59
CA PHE A 52 20.30 0.56 6.03
C PHE A 52 20.73 -0.85 5.62
N THR A 53 19.78 -1.75 5.32
CA THR A 53 20.13 -3.09 4.80
C THR A 53 20.84 -3.03 3.45
N PRO A 54 20.29 -2.42 2.38
CA PRO A 54 21.04 -2.25 1.14
C PRO A 54 22.24 -1.31 1.31
N ILE A 55 22.15 -0.28 2.16
CA ILE A 55 23.24 0.67 2.39
C ILE A 55 24.46 -0.02 3.04
N SER A 56 24.27 -0.89 4.04
CA SER A 56 25.36 -1.66 4.65
C SER A 56 25.99 -2.64 3.64
N LYS A 57 25.18 -3.19 2.74
CA LYS A 57 25.68 -4.09 1.68
C LYS A 57 26.52 -3.34 0.63
N ILE A 58 26.15 -2.09 0.32
CA ILE A 58 26.98 -1.22 -0.52
C ILE A 58 28.37 -1.01 0.09
N ALA A 59 28.46 -0.88 1.40
CA ALA A 59 29.76 -0.82 2.09
C ALA A 59 30.60 -2.10 1.85
N ASP A 60 29.98 -3.28 1.85
CA ASP A 60 30.66 -4.54 1.54
C ASP A 60 31.13 -4.62 0.09
N PHE A 61 30.31 -4.17 -0.86
CA PHE A 61 30.71 -4.11 -2.27
C PHE A 61 31.93 -3.20 -2.47
N LEU A 62 31.95 -2.03 -1.84
CA LEU A 62 33.11 -1.14 -1.91
C LEU A 62 34.37 -1.73 -1.25
N LYS A 63 34.21 -2.50 -0.15
CA LYS A 63 35.33 -3.23 0.46
C LYS A 63 35.89 -4.30 -0.47
N SER A 64 35.04 -4.96 -1.28
CA SER A 64 35.49 -5.92 -2.29
C SER A 64 36.20 -5.30 -3.48
N GLY A 65 36.23 -3.96 -3.60
CA GLY A 65 36.75 -3.24 -4.75
C GLY A 65 35.74 -2.97 -5.85
N ALA A 66 34.47 -3.39 -5.68
CA ALA A 66 33.45 -3.25 -6.71
C ALA A 66 33.14 -1.77 -7.02
N GLU A 67 32.87 -1.48 -8.31
CA GLU A 67 32.33 -0.21 -8.78
C GLU A 67 30.81 -0.20 -8.59
N VAL A 68 30.30 0.72 -7.76
CA VAL A 68 28.88 0.76 -7.43
C VAL A 68 28.21 2.01 -7.99
N THR A 69 27.15 1.81 -8.77
CA THR A 69 26.26 2.87 -9.23
C THR A 69 24.97 2.88 -8.39
N VAL A 70 24.62 4.03 -7.84
CA VAL A 70 23.34 4.28 -7.17
C VAL A 70 22.41 4.97 -8.16
N LEU A 71 21.34 4.28 -8.55
CA LEU A 71 20.32 4.80 -9.46
C LEU A 71 19.15 5.37 -8.66
N PHE A 72 18.92 6.68 -8.76
CA PHE A 72 17.65 7.28 -8.33
C PHE A 72 16.62 7.06 -9.45
N ALA A 73 15.82 6.01 -9.30
CA ALA A 73 14.85 5.54 -10.28
C ALA A 73 13.58 6.42 -10.26
N ASP A 74 13.72 7.67 -10.68
CA ASP A 74 12.68 8.69 -10.67
C ASP A 74 11.53 8.34 -11.62
N LEU A 75 11.82 7.97 -12.87
CA LEU A 75 10.79 7.57 -13.83
C LEU A 75 10.04 6.32 -13.36
N HIS A 76 10.71 5.37 -12.72
CA HIS A 76 10.06 4.21 -12.11
C HIS A 76 9.08 4.61 -11.00
N ALA A 77 9.40 5.62 -10.20
CA ALA A 77 8.51 6.13 -9.17
C ALA A 77 7.20 6.71 -9.74
N TYR A 78 7.27 7.31 -10.93
CA TYR A 78 6.09 7.75 -11.66
C TYR A 78 5.30 6.57 -12.27
N LEU A 79 6.00 5.62 -12.88
CA LEU A 79 5.39 4.45 -13.54
C LEU A 79 4.70 3.49 -12.56
N ASP A 80 5.11 3.46 -11.29
CA ASP A 80 4.49 2.61 -10.25
C ASP A 80 3.10 3.14 -9.83
N ASN A 81 2.15 3.06 -10.77
CA ASN A 81 0.78 3.53 -10.57
C ASN A 81 0.71 4.94 -9.95
N MET A 82 1.58 5.84 -10.42
CA MET A 82 1.65 7.24 -10.00
C MET A 82 1.87 7.44 -8.49
N LYS A 83 2.62 6.55 -7.82
CA LYS A 83 3.01 6.75 -6.41
C LYS A 83 3.75 8.05 -6.17
N ALA A 84 4.55 8.49 -7.16
CA ALA A 84 5.14 9.82 -7.19
C ALA A 84 4.49 10.63 -8.33
N PRO A 85 3.62 11.62 -8.02
CA PRO A 85 3.08 12.53 -9.04
C PRO A 85 4.21 13.27 -9.76
N TRP A 86 4.01 13.53 -11.06
CA TRP A 86 5.04 14.15 -11.90
C TRP A 86 5.58 15.47 -11.31
N GLU A 87 4.70 16.27 -10.73
CA GLU A 87 5.01 17.57 -10.14
C GLU A 87 5.91 17.47 -8.90
N LEU A 88 5.92 16.31 -8.22
CA LEU A 88 6.75 16.06 -7.04
C LEU A 88 8.00 15.23 -7.36
N LEU A 89 8.13 14.71 -8.59
CA LEU A 89 9.16 13.76 -8.94
C LEU A 89 10.57 14.32 -8.71
N GLU A 90 10.85 15.50 -9.23
CA GLU A 90 12.16 16.16 -9.07
C GLU A 90 12.47 16.48 -7.59
N LEU A 91 11.48 16.99 -6.84
CA LEU A 91 11.67 17.30 -5.41
C LEU A 91 11.94 16.03 -4.59
N ARG A 92 11.26 14.94 -4.90
CA ARG A 92 11.48 13.65 -4.23
C ARG A 92 12.83 13.06 -4.60
N THR A 93 13.25 13.18 -5.85
CA THR A 93 14.55 12.70 -6.30
C THR A 93 15.67 13.45 -5.61
N GLN A 94 15.60 14.79 -5.52
CA GLN A 94 16.53 15.59 -4.74
C GLN A 94 16.57 15.20 -3.26
N TYR A 95 15.41 14.97 -2.65
CA TYR A 95 15.35 14.51 -1.26
C TYR A 95 16.01 13.13 -1.09
N TYR A 96 15.72 12.19 -1.99
CA TYR A 96 16.32 10.85 -1.96
C TYR A 96 17.85 10.92 -2.12
N GLU A 97 18.34 11.72 -3.03
CA GLU A 97 19.78 11.88 -3.22
C GLU A 97 20.48 12.37 -1.94
N ILE A 98 19.90 13.37 -1.29
CA ILE A 98 20.45 13.94 -0.07
C ILE A 98 20.40 12.93 1.07
N ILE A 99 19.25 12.32 1.31
CA ILE A 99 19.04 11.42 2.45
C ILE A 99 19.86 10.12 2.31
N ILE A 100 19.95 9.55 1.10
CA ILE A 100 20.77 8.35 0.84
C ILE A 100 22.26 8.66 1.04
N LYS A 101 22.72 9.82 0.56
CA LYS A 101 24.10 10.28 0.81
C LYS A 101 24.36 10.49 2.31
N ALA A 102 23.39 11.04 3.06
CA ALA A 102 23.51 11.21 4.51
C ALA A 102 23.57 9.85 5.23
N MET A 103 22.77 8.87 4.82
CA MET A 103 22.83 7.49 5.36
C MET A 103 24.20 6.84 5.09
N LEU A 104 24.71 6.94 3.87
CA LEU A 104 26.03 6.42 3.52
C LEU A 104 27.14 7.05 4.38
N ARG A 105 27.10 8.38 4.56
CA ARG A 105 28.04 9.08 5.46
C ARG A 105 27.91 8.63 6.91
N SER A 106 26.69 8.37 7.39
CA SER A 106 26.47 7.95 8.79
C SER A 106 27.10 6.60 9.15
N ILE A 107 27.48 5.80 8.14
CA ILE A 107 28.19 4.52 8.29
C ILE A 107 29.60 4.54 7.66
N ASP A 108 30.19 5.73 7.52
CA ASP A 108 31.54 5.97 7.01
C ASP A 108 31.81 5.43 5.58
N VAL A 109 30.81 5.42 4.71
CA VAL A 109 30.99 5.06 3.29
C VAL A 109 31.52 6.24 2.51
N PRO A 110 32.68 6.10 1.81
CA PRO A 110 33.27 7.16 1.01
C PRO A 110 32.45 7.39 -0.27
N LEU A 111 31.77 8.54 -0.36
CA LEU A 111 30.87 8.88 -1.48
C LEU A 111 31.58 9.03 -2.83
N GLU A 112 32.86 9.41 -2.81
CA GLU A 112 33.70 9.58 -4.01
C GLU A 112 33.96 8.25 -4.76
N LYS A 113 33.70 7.12 -4.12
CA LYS A 113 33.77 5.79 -4.74
C LYS A 113 32.47 5.31 -5.36
N LEU A 114 31.41 6.13 -5.28
CA LEU A 114 30.09 5.81 -5.78
C LEU A 114 29.77 6.70 -6.99
N LYS A 115 29.13 6.10 -7.99
CA LYS A 115 28.50 6.84 -9.08
C LYS A 115 27.02 7.04 -8.77
N PHE A 116 26.52 8.26 -8.90
CA PHE A 116 25.10 8.59 -8.71
C PHE A 116 24.50 8.97 -10.05
N VAL A 117 23.35 8.37 -10.41
CA VAL A 117 22.68 8.57 -11.69
C VAL A 117 21.18 8.70 -11.45
N LYS A 118 20.49 9.58 -12.17
CA LYS A 118 19.02 9.64 -12.22
C LYS A 118 18.53 8.84 -13.42
N GLY A 119 17.38 8.20 -13.28
CA GLY A 119 16.76 7.45 -14.38
C GLY A 119 16.52 8.33 -15.59
N THR A 120 15.97 9.53 -15.39
CA THR A 120 15.72 10.52 -16.46
C THR A 120 16.97 11.01 -17.18
N ASP A 121 18.17 10.83 -16.64
CA ASP A 121 19.42 11.23 -17.32
C ASP A 121 19.68 10.40 -18.60
N TYR A 122 19.16 9.15 -18.69
CA TYR A 122 19.38 8.27 -19.83
C TYR A 122 18.14 7.54 -20.34
N GLN A 123 17.14 7.28 -19.49
CA GLN A 123 15.93 6.51 -19.86
C GLN A 123 15.05 7.22 -20.89
N LEU A 124 15.21 8.53 -21.07
CA LEU A 124 14.50 9.33 -22.07
C LEU A 124 15.30 9.48 -23.37
N SER A 125 16.46 8.84 -23.50
CA SER A 125 17.23 8.84 -24.75
C SER A 125 16.46 8.13 -25.87
N LYS A 126 16.80 8.45 -27.12
CA LYS A 126 16.19 7.84 -28.30
C LYS A 126 16.41 6.32 -28.32
N GLU A 127 17.62 5.92 -28.02
CA GLU A 127 18.06 4.52 -28.03
C GLU A 127 17.31 3.71 -26.97
N TYR A 128 17.25 4.20 -25.73
CA TYR A 128 16.52 3.56 -24.64
C TYR A 128 15.02 3.47 -24.96
N THR A 129 14.42 4.56 -25.45
CA THR A 129 13.01 4.60 -25.82
C THR A 129 12.69 3.58 -26.93
N LEU A 130 13.57 3.43 -27.91
CA LEU A 130 13.42 2.43 -28.96
C LEU A 130 13.44 1.01 -28.39
N ASP A 131 14.34 0.74 -27.44
CA ASP A 131 14.43 -0.57 -26.80
C ASP A 131 13.22 -0.87 -25.88
N VAL A 132 12.62 0.15 -25.26
CA VAL A 132 11.33 -0.03 -24.57
C VAL A 132 10.26 -0.56 -25.55
N TYR A 133 10.17 -0.01 -26.75
CA TYR A 133 9.23 -0.50 -27.77
C TYR A 133 9.60 -1.89 -28.29
N ARG A 134 10.89 -2.18 -28.55
CA ARG A 134 11.37 -3.49 -28.96
C ARG A 134 11.05 -4.54 -27.91
N LEU A 135 11.30 -4.25 -26.63
CA LEU A 135 10.97 -5.12 -25.51
C LEU A 135 9.45 -5.34 -25.39
N SER A 136 8.67 -4.27 -25.52
CA SER A 136 7.20 -4.32 -25.48
C SER A 136 6.60 -5.16 -26.61
N SER A 137 7.32 -5.35 -27.73
CA SER A 137 6.87 -6.19 -28.86
C SER A 137 7.06 -7.69 -28.62
N VAL A 138 7.84 -8.10 -27.62
CA VAL A 138 8.13 -9.51 -27.30
C VAL A 138 7.62 -9.95 -25.94
N VAL A 139 7.31 -9.01 -25.04
CA VAL A 139 6.80 -9.28 -23.70
C VAL A 139 5.28 -9.39 -23.71
N THR A 140 4.74 -10.44 -23.10
CA THR A 140 3.29 -10.60 -22.92
C THR A 140 2.79 -9.81 -21.72
N GLU A 141 1.51 -9.40 -21.74
CA GLU A 141 0.84 -8.79 -20.59
C GLU A 141 0.95 -9.66 -19.32
N HIS A 142 0.78 -10.98 -19.48
CA HIS A 142 0.89 -11.94 -18.38
C HIS A 142 2.27 -11.88 -17.71
N ASP A 143 3.34 -11.89 -18.51
CA ASP A 143 4.71 -11.90 -17.97
C ASP A 143 5.08 -10.54 -17.34
N ALA A 144 4.62 -9.43 -17.93
CA ALA A 144 4.80 -8.10 -17.34
C ALA A 144 4.09 -7.98 -15.98
N LYS A 145 2.84 -8.44 -15.86
CA LYS A 145 2.10 -8.50 -14.57
C LYS A 145 2.79 -9.39 -13.55
N LYS A 146 3.24 -10.58 -13.97
CA LYS A 146 3.92 -11.53 -13.11
C LYS A 146 5.25 -10.99 -12.58
N ALA A 147 6.03 -10.33 -13.43
CA ALA A 147 7.30 -9.72 -13.05
C ALA A 147 7.11 -8.59 -12.02
N GLY A 148 6.10 -7.71 -12.23
CA GLY A 148 5.82 -6.60 -11.34
C GLY A 148 5.03 -6.95 -10.07
N ALA A 149 4.62 -8.21 -9.87
CA ALA A 149 3.63 -8.57 -8.85
C ALA A 149 4.00 -8.22 -7.41
N GLU A 150 5.28 -8.18 -7.05
CA GLU A 150 5.76 -7.88 -5.69
C GLU A 150 6.26 -6.44 -5.52
N VAL A 151 6.59 -5.78 -6.62
CA VAL A 151 7.21 -4.44 -6.63
C VAL A 151 6.21 -3.37 -6.97
N VAL A 152 5.46 -3.55 -8.06
CA VAL A 152 4.47 -2.60 -8.53
C VAL A 152 3.20 -2.68 -7.69
N LYS A 153 2.65 -1.53 -7.29
CA LYS A 153 1.40 -1.48 -6.52
C LYS A 153 0.28 -2.23 -7.24
N GLN A 154 -0.25 -3.27 -6.60
CA GLN A 154 -1.34 -4.06 -7.13
C GLN A 154 -2.67 -3.30 -7.04
N VAL A 155 -3.37 -3.20 -8.17
CA VAL A 155 -4.67 -2.54 -8.30
C VAL A 155 -5.59 -3.40 -9.19
N ALA A 156 -6.91 -3.27 -9.02
CA ALA A 156 -7.87 -4.07 -9.78
C ALA A 156 -7.76 -3.84 -11.31
N ASN A 157 -7.49 -2.59 -11.71
CA ASN A 157 -7.27 -2.20 -13.11
C ASN A 157 -5.88 -1.55 -13.22
N PRO A 158 -4.81 -2.31 -13.49
CA PRO A 158 -3.46 -1.77 -13.58
C PRO A 158 -3.33 -0.84 -14.79
N LEU A 159 -2.60 0.27 -14.57
CA LEU A 159 -2.25 1.17 -15.66
C LEU A 159 -1.17 0.54 -16.57
N LEU A 160 -1.13 0.93 -17.83
CA LEU A 160 -0.07 0.52 -18.77
C LEU A 160 1.33 0.87 -18.25
N SER A 161 1.47 1.97 -17.51
CA SER A 161 2.72 2.38 -16.88
C SER A 161 3.28 1.30 -15.94
N GLY A 162 2.42 0.65 -15.14
CA GLY A 162 2.82 -0.44 -14.26
C GLY A 162 3.28 -1.71 -15.00
N LEU A 163 2.81 -1.92 -16.23
CA LEU A 163 3.26 -3.03 -17.08
C LEU A 163 4.62 -2.75 -17.73
N LEU A 164 4.97 -1.50 -17.97
CA LEU A 164 6.27 -1.10 -18.51
C LEU A 164 7.40 -1.17 -17.46
N TYR A 165 7.05 -0.99 -16.18
CA TYR A 165 8.01 -0.91 -15.07
C TYR A 165 9.07 -2.04 -15.09
N PRO A 166 8.72 -3.34 -15.15
CA PRO A 166 9.71 -4.43 -15.14
C PRO A 166 10.65 -4.38 -16.35
N GLY A 167 10.13 -3.95 -17.50
CA GLY A 167 10.91 -3.82 -18.73
C GLY A 167 11.97 -2.73 -18.65
N LEU A 168 11.62 -1.58 -18.06
CA LEU A 168 12.59 -0.50 -17.84
C LEU A 168 13.69 -0.95 -16.87
N GLN A 169 13.34 -1.57 -15.77
CA GLN A 169 14.34 -2.07 -14.81
C GLN A 169 15.28 -3.11 -15.45
N ALA A 170 14.78 -3.95 -16.35
CA ALA A 170 15.62 -4.88 -17.11
C ALA A 170 16.59 -4.13 -18.05
N LEU A 171 16.12 -3.12 -18.77
CA LEU A 171 16.95 -2.32 -19.68
C LEU A 171 18.04 -1.53 -18.94
N ASP A 172 17.79 -1.10 -17.71
CA ASP A 172 18.78 -0.39 -16.88
C ASP A 172 20.07 -1.18 -16.73
N GLU A 173 20.01 -2.52 -16.67
CA GLU A 173 21.20 -3.39 -16.61
C GLU A 173 22.14 -3.22 -17.80
N HIS A 174 21.57 -2.97 -18.97
CA HIS A 174 22.34 -2.71 -20.21
C HIS A 174 22.86 -1.28 -20.27
N TYR A 175 21.98 -0.30 -20.05
CA TYR A 175 22.30 1.11 -20.22
C TYR A 175 23.20 1.69 -19.12
N LEU A 176 23.24 1.06 -17.94
CA LEU A 176 24.22 1.39 -16.89
C LEU A 176 25.56 0.66 -17.06
N GLU A 177 25.69 -0.20 -18.08
CA GLU A 177 26.92 -0.94 -18.41
C GLU A 177 27.48 -1.75 -17.24
N VAL A 178 26.60 -2.39 -16.46
CA VAL A 178 26.96 -3.14 -15.27
C VAL A 178 26.98 -4.65 -15.52
N ASP A 179 27.71 -5.37 -14.66
CA ASP A 179 27.75 -6.84 -14.61
C ASP A 179 26.61 -7.42 -13.78
N ALA A 180 26.17 -6.66 -12.76
CA ALA A 180 25.19 -7.12 -11.81
C ALA A 180 24.18 -6.05 -11.42
N GLN A 181 22.96 -6.50 -11.10
CA GLN A 181 21.94 -5.71 -10.40
C GLN A 181 21.82 -6.20 -8.96
N PHE A 182 21.73 -5.26 -8.02
CA PHE A 182 21.49 -5.52 -6.61
C PHE A 182 20.10 -4.97 -6.20
N GLY A 183 19.33 -5.78 -5.47
CA GLY A 183 18.00 -5.40 -4.99
C GLY A 183 17.54 -6.24 -3.81
N GLY A 184 16.30 -6.09 -3.38
CA GLY A 184 15.68 -6.97 -2.39
C GLY A 184 15.19 -8.28 -3.02
N LEU A 185 14.92 -9.29 -2.20
CA LEU A 185 14.36 -10.57 -2.66
C LEU A 185 13.00 -10.40 -3.38
N ASP A 186 12.26 -9.35 -3.09
CA ASP A 186 11.03 -8.97 -3.79
C ASP A 186 11.24 -8.59 -5.27
N GLN A 187 12.49 -8.31 -5.67
CA GLN A 187 12.87 -8.04 -7.06
C GLN A 187 13.06 -9.32 -7.90
N ARG A 188 13.09 -10.50 -7.27
CA ARG A 188 13.43 -11.77 -7.91
C ARG A 188 12.66 -12.05 -9.21
N LYS A 189 11.38 -11.69 -9.26
CA LYS A 189 10.55 -11.89 -10.45
C LYS A 189 10.98 -10.99 -11.61
N ILE A 190 11.42 -9.78 -11.33
CA ILE A 190 11.96 -8.87 -12.34
C ILE A 190 13.32 -9.38 -12.81
N PHE A 191 14.16 -9.89 -11.94
CA PHE A 191 15.46 -10.47 -12.32
C PHE A 191 15.32 -11.67 -13.26
N THR A 192 14.41 -12.59 -12.95
CA THR A 192 14.13 -13.72 -13.86
C THR A 192 13.45 -13.27 -15.17
N PHE A 193 12.71 -12.18 -15.15
CA PHE A 193 12.19 -11.54 -16.35
C PHE A 193 13.33 -10.96 -17.20
N SER A 194 14.30 -10.26 -16.60
CA SER A 194 15.49 -9.73 -17.30
C SER A 194 16.27 -10.87 -17.96
N GLU A 195 16.52 -11.98 -17.26
CA GLU A 195 17.21 -13.15 -17.82
C GLU A 195 16.49 -13.78 -19.01
N LYS A 196 15.15 -13.72 -19.04
CA LYS A 196 14.34 -14.25 -20.14
C LYS A 196 14.35 -13.34 -21.35
N TYR A 197 14.20 -12.03 -21.16
CA TYR A 197 13.86 -11.11 -22.24
C TYR A 197 15.03 -10.31 -22.81
N LEU A 198 16.06 -9.96 -22.02
CA LEU A 198 17.20 -9.22 -22.56
C LEU A 198 17.93 -9.95 -23.69
N PRO A 199 18.14 -11.29 -23.64
CA PRO A 199 18.75 -12.01 -24.76
C PRO A 199 17.95 -11.92 -26.07
N LEU A 200 16.64 -11.73 -26.03
CA LEU A 200 15.81 -11.55 -27.23
C LEU A 200 16.09 -10.22 -27.94
N LEU A 201 16.65 -9.25 -27.22
CA LEU A 201 17.09 -7.97 -27.78
C LEU A 201 18.57 -8.01 -28.20
N GLY A 202 19.26 -9.12 -27.96
CA GLY A 202 20.69 -9.27 -28.21
C GLY A 202 21.59 -8.82 -27.04
N TYR A 203 21.05 -8.64 -25.85
CA TYR A 203 21.77 -8.23 -24.66
C TYR A 203 22.15 -9.42 -23.78
N GLU A 204 23.27 -9.29 -23.06
CA GLU A 204 23.75 -10.34 -22.17
C GLU A 204 22.93 -10.42 -20.89
N LYS A 205 22.82 -11.62 -20.32
CA LYS A 205 22.34 -11.82 -18.96
C LYS A 205 23.29 -11.20 -17.94
N ARG A 206 22.70 -10.63 -16.89
CA ARG A 206 23.45 -10.06 -15.76
C ARG A 206 23.42 -10.98 -14.53
N ILE A 207 24.23 -10.66 -13.55
CA ILE A 207 24.21 -11.26 -12.23
C ILE A 207 23.17 -10.52 -11.39
N HIS A 208 22.39 -11.26 -10.59
CA HIS A 208 21.40 -10.67 -9.71
C HIS A 208 21.71 -11.02 -8.26
N LEU A 209 21.88 -9.99 -7.43
CA LEU A 209 22.24 -10.09 -6.02
C LEU A 209 21.04 -9.64 -5.18
N MET A 210 20.54 -10.49 -4.27
CA MET A 210 19.30 -10.25 -3.55
C MET A 210 19.50 -10.20 -2.04
N ASN A 211 19.18 -9.05 -1.46
CA ASN A 211 19.14 -8.86 -0.01
C ASN A 211 17.88 -9.49 0.60
N PRO A 212 17.97 -9.97 1.85
CA PRO A 212 16.80 -10.40 2.60
C PRO A 212 15.82 -9.24 2.84
N MET A 213 14.54 -9.60 2.93
CA MET A 213 13.50 -8.65 3.33
C MET A 213 13.44 -8.57 4.85
N ILE A 214 13.46 -7.35 5.39
CA ILE A 214 13.31 -7.13 6.83
C ILE A 214 11.82 -6.94 7.14
N PRO A 215 11.27 -7.72 8.10
CA PRO A 215 9.92 -7.47 8.60
C PRO A 215 9.83 -6.10 9.25
N GLY A 216 8.65 -5.48 9.17
CA GLY A 216 8.34 -4.25 9.88
C GLY A 216 8.29 -4.47 11.39
N LEU A 217 8.26 -3.38 12.15
CA LEU A 217 8.18 -3.44 13.62
C LEU A 217 6.93 -4.15 14.14
N ALA A 218 5.86 -4.21 13.34
CA ALA A 218 4.62 -4.91 13.68
C ALA A 218 4.60 -6.38 13.24
N GLY A 219 5.73 -6.97 12.81
CA GLY A 219 5.82 -8.35 12.33
C GLY A 219 5.38 -8.56 10.86
N SER A 220 4.92 -7.52 10.17
CA SER A 220 4.58 -7.55 8.74
C SER A 220 5.68 -6.87 7.89
N LYS A 221 5.59 -6.95 6.55
CA LYS A 221 6.51 -6.24 5.65
C LYS A 221 6.52 -4.74 5.99
N MET A 222 7.71 -4.15 6.17
CA MET A 222 7.87 -2.72 6.41
C MET A 222 7.38 -1.93 5.19
N SER A 223 6.33 -1.12 5.38
CA SER A 223 5.70 -0.35 4.30
C SER A 223 5.98 1.14 4.45
N SER A 224 6.34 1.79 3.36
CA SER A 224 6.51 3.25 3.33
C SER A 224 5.20 4.02 3.54
N SER A 225 4.04 3.35 3.45
CA SER A 225 2.71 3.96 3.61
C SER A 225 2.13 3.87 5.03
N GLU A 226 2.70 3.01 5.92
CA GLU A 226 2.22 2.81 7.28
C GLU A 226 3.19 3.43 8.29
N GLU A 227 2.83 4.54 8.91
CA GLU A 227 3.72 5.29 9.81
C GLU A 227 4.09 4.51 11.08
N ASP A 228 3.19 3.72 11.64
CA ASP A 228 3.44 2.93 12.87
C ASP A 228 4.29 1.67 12.62
N SER A 229 4.43 1.21 11.38
CA SER A 229 5.22 0.03 11.02
C SER A 229 6.69 0.31 10.74
N LYS A 230 7.08 1.59 10.64
CA LYS A 230 8.44 2.03 10.24
C LYS A 230 9.00 3.11 11.15
N ILE A 231 10.33 3.17 11.24
CA ILE A 231 11.06 4.31 11.80
C ILE A 231 11.51 5.20 10.65
N ASP A 232 11.04 6.45 10.64
CA ASP A 232 11.51 7.49 9.71
C ASP A 232 12.95 7.89 10.08
N LEU A 233 13.78 8.22 9.08
CA LEU A 233 15.17 8.59 9.31
C LEU A 233 15.35 9.90 10.09
N LEU A 234 14.31 10.71 10.16
CA LEU A 234 14.28 11.97 10.92
C LEU A 234 13.45 11.88 12.21
N ASP A 235 12.95 10.68 12.58
CA ASP A 235 12.30 10.47 13.87
C ASP A 235 13.25 10.84 15.02
N ASN A 236 12.79 11.62 15.98
CA ASN A 236 13.57 11.92 17.20
C ASN A 236 13.60 10.70 18.15
N ALA A 237 14.51 10.72 19.13
CA ALA A 237 14.70 9.63 20.07
C ALA A 237 13.41 9.22 20.80
N ALA A 238 12.55 10.18 21.15
CA ALA A 238 11.27 9.89 21.82
C ALA A 238 10.28 9.15 20.91
N ALA A 239 10.23 9.52 19.62
CA ALA A 239 9.41 8.84 18.62
C ALA A 239 9.90 7.40 18.39
N ILE A 240 11.21 7.19 18.25
CA ILE A 240 11.83 5.86 18.10
C ILE A 240 11.49 4.98 19.31
N LYS A 241 11.70 5.49 20.53
CA LYS A 241 11.34 4.78 21.77
C LYS A 241 9.88 4.36 21.80
N LYS A 242 8.96 5.26 21.42
CA LYS A 242 7.52 4.99 21.35
C LYS A 242 7.20 3.88 20.33
N LYS A 243 7.82 3.91 19.14
CA LYS A 243 7.63 2.91 18.08
C LYS A 243 8.18 1.54 18.48
N LEU A 244 9.40 1.49 19.05
CA LEU A 244 9.99 0.24 19.54
C LEU A 244 9.19 -0.35 20.70
N LYS A 245 8.63 0.47 21.61
CA LYS A 245 7.75 -0.03 22.68
C LYS A 245 6.56 -0.83 22.11
N LYS A 246 5.98 -0.37 21.00
CA LYS A 246 4.84 -1.02 20.33
C LYS A 246 5.27 -2.19 19.43
N ALA A 247 6.56 -2.33 19.08
CA ALA A 247 7.04 -3.37 18.19
C ALA A 247 6.72 -4.76 18.71
N PHE A 248 6.36 -5.69 17.81
CA PHE A 248 6.17 -7.09 18.16
C PHE A 248 7.50 -7.70 18.57
N CYS A 249 7.57 -8.25 19.76
CA CYS A 249 8.75 -8.92 20.33
C CYS A 249 8.31 -9.67 21.58
N GLU A 250 7.89 -10.93 21.42
CA GLU A 250 7.47 -11.81 22.52
C GLU A 250 8.67 -12.53 23.12
N PRO A 251 8.66 -12.84 24.43
CA PRO A 251 9.71 -13.62 25.08
C PRO A 251 9.96 -14.94 24.38
N GLY A 252 11.22 -15.30 24.13
CA GLY A 252 11.61 -16.55 23.48
C GLY A 252 11.24 -16.70 22.01
N ASN A 253 10.39 -15.83 21.46
CA ASN A 253 9.95 -15.93 20.08
C ASN A 253 10.93 -15.23 19.13
N VAL A 254 11.66 -16.01 18.36
CA VAL A 254 12.63 -15.55 17.34
C VAL A 254 11.99 -15.38 15.95
N ASN A 255 10.82 -15.99 15.72
CA ASN A 255 10.16 -15.94 14.42
C ASN A 255 9.37 -14.63 14.26
N ASP A 256 9.40 -14.07 13.06
CA ASP A 256 8.72 -12.80 12.71
C ASP A 256 9.00 -11.63 13.67
N ASN A 257 10.11 -11.71 14.42
CA ASN A 257 10.55 -10.71 15.37
C ASN A 257 11.31 -9.57 14.66
N GLY A 258 10.61 -8.46 14.40
CA GLY A 258 11.17 -7.30 13.70
C GLY A 258 12.36 -6.67 14.43
N VAL A 259 12.42 -6.75 15.77
CA VAL A 259 13.52 -6.19 16.57
C VAL A 259 14.79 -7.02 16.42
N LEU A 260 14.70 -8.36 16.49
CA LEU A 260 15.81 -9.27 16.24
C LEU A 260 16.27 -9.19 14.78
N SER A 261 15.32 -9.16 13.84
CA SER A 261 15.63 -9.03 12.42
C SER A 261 16.39 -7.74 12.11
N PHE A 262 16.02 -6.63 12.77
CA PHE A 262 16.76 -5.38 12.65
C PHE A 262 18.18 -5.49 13.22
N ALA A 263 18.35 -6.12 14.37
CA ALA A 263 19.68 -6.38 14.91
C ALA A 263 20.53 -7.19 13.93
N LYS A 264 19.99 -8.28 13.37
CA LYS A 264 20.68 -9.17 12.42
C LYS A 264 21.12 -8.46 11.14
N HIS A 265 20.19 -7.76 10.50
CA HIS A 265 20.41 -7.28 9.12
C HIS A 265 20.87 -5.82 9.03
N VAL A 266 20.81 -5.06 10.13
CA VAL A 266 21.27 -3.67 10.16
C VAL A 266 22.38 -3.46 11.17
N ILE A 267 22.17 -3.84 12.44
CA ILE A 267 23.15 -3.50 13.48
C ILE A 267 24.42 -4.33 13.34
N TYR A 268 24.33 -5.64 13.35
CA TYR A 268 25.51 -6.53 13.29
C TYR A 268 26.42 -6.28 12.08
N PRO A 269 25.91 -6.11 10.83
CA PRO A 269 26.75 -5.76 9.68
C PRO A 269 27.50 -4.43 9.81
N LEU A 270 27.03 -3.51 10.67
CA LEU A 270 27.61 -2.19 10.88
C LEU A 270 28.47 -2.09 12.14
N LEU A 271 28.55 -3.14 12.97
CA LEU A 271 29.50 -3.17 14.09
C LEU A 271 30.92 -3.14 13.55
N LYS A 272 31.75 -2.26 14.11
CA LYS A 272 33.16 -2.12 13.72
C LYS A 272 33.96 -3.29 14.29
N GLY A 273 35.11 -3.61 13.67
CA GLY A 273 35.94 -4.75 14.10
C GLY A 273 36.22 -4.74 15.60
N GLY A 274 35.81 -5.81 16.30
CA GLY A 274 35.93 -5.96 17.74
C GLY A 274 34.81 -5.28 18.57
N GLU A 275 33.84 -4.65 17.94
CA GLU A 275 32.65 -4.12 18.62
C GLU A 275 31.62 -5.24 18.83
N THR A 276 31.02 -5.31 20.03
CA THR A 276 30.01 -6.29 20.41
C THR A 276 28.64 -5.64 20.54
N PHE A 277 27.58 -6.41 20.39
CA PHE A 277 26.22 -5.92 20.68
C PHE A 277 25.99 -5.92 22.18
N ASN A 278 25.82 -4.73 22.77
CA ASN A 278 25.74 -4.55 24.22
C ASN A 278 24.31 -4.28 24.66
N ILE A 279 23.84 -5.04 25.65
CA ILE A 279 22.58 -4.82 26.36
C ILE A 279 22.88 -4.33 27.77
N GLN A 280 22.47 -3.10 28.07
CA GLN A 280 22.64 -2.50 29.41
C GLN A 280 21.47 -2.90 30.30
N ARG A 281 21.78 -3.48 31.47
CA ARG A 281 20.81 -3.88 32.50
C ARG A 281 21.31 -3.49 33.88
N THR A 282 20.38 -3.29 34.80
CA THR A 282 20.74 -3.08 36.22
C THR A 282 21.26 -4.41 36.83
N ALA A 283 21.98 -4.30 37.94
CA ALA A 283 22.50 -5.48 38.65
C ALA A 283 21.39 -6.44 39.12
N GLU A 284 20.21 -5.94 39.40
CA GLU A 284 18.99 -6.73 39.72
C GLU A 284 18.58 -7.70 38.61
N PHE A 285 18.83 -7.32 37.35
CA PHE A 285 18.51 -8.11 36.14
C PHE A 285 19.74 -8.78 35.57
N GLY A 286 20.77 -9.06 36.39
CA GLY A 286 21.96 -9.79 36.00
C GLY A 286 23.07 -8.94 35.37
N GLY A 287 22.95 -7.59 35.38
CA GLY A 287 23.97 -6.67 34.86
C GLY A 287 24.06 -6.69 33.31
N ASN A 288 25.02 -5.94 32.79
CA ASN A 288 25.25 -5.81 31.37
C ASN A 288 25.67 -7.14 30.72
N ILE A 289 25.22 -7.39 29.50
CA ILE A 289 25.58 -8.55 28.70
C ILE A 289 25.97 -8.12 27.28
N SER A 290 26.92 -8.83 26.69
CA SER A 290 27.44 -8.52 25.35
C SER A 290 27.45 -9.77 24.47
N PHE A 291 27.22 -9.60 23.19
CA PHE A 291 27.19 -10.67 22.20
C PHE A 291 28.08 -10.32 21.00
N ASP A 292 29.02 -11.20 20.71
CA ASP A 292 29.95 -11.04 19.58
C ASP A 292 29.26 -11.37 18.25
N THR A 293 28.37 -12.35 18.25
CA THR A 293 27.62 -12.79 17.06
C THR A 293 26.12 -12.62 17.23
N PHE A 294 25.42 -12.49 16.11
CA PHE A 294 23.95 -12.46 16.14
C PHE A 294 23.38 -13.81 16.61
N GLU A 295 24.02 -14.92 16.26
CA GLU A 295 23.57 -16.25 16.66
C GLU A 295 23.55 -16.42 18.19
N ASP A 296 24.56 -15.91 18.89
CA ASP A 296 24.59 -15.91 20.37
C ASP A 296 23.46 -15.08 20.96
N LEU A 297 23.19 -13.90 20.40
CA LEU A 297 22.07 -13.06 20.79
C LEU A 297 20.72 -13.76 20.57
N GLU A 298 20.52 -14.35 19.40
CA GLU A 298 19.29 -15.05 19.03
C GLU A 298 19.05 -16.26 19.93
N ASN A 299 20.10 -17.06 20.19
CA ASN A 299 20.03 -18.21 21.09
C ASN A 299 19.74 -17.82 22.54
N ALA A 300 20.35 -16.75 23.05
CA ALA A 300 20.08 -16.24 24.39
C ALA A 300 18.64 -15.70 24.51
N PHE A 301 18.14 -15.04 23.45
CA PHE A 301 16.74 -14.57 23.41
C PHE A 301 15.76 -15.74 23.35
N ALA A 302 16.05 -16.79 22.56
CA ALA A 302 15.23 -18.01 22.46
C ALA A 302 15.14 -18.75 23.80
N ARG A 303 16.19 -18.69 24.64
CA ARG A 303 16.20 -19.26 25.99
C ARG A 303 15.61 -18.35 27.07
N GLU A 304 15.03 -17.21 26.67
CA GLU A 304 14.46 -16.19 27.56
C GLU A 304 15.47 -15.55 28.55
N GLU A 305 16.77 -15.64 28.25
CA GLU A 305 17.84 -14.98 29.04
C GLU A 305 17.84 -13.45 28.85
N ILE A 306 17.15 -12.95 27.81
CA ILE A 306 17.01 -11.54 27.45
C ILE A 306 15.55 -11.16 27.44
N HIS A 307 15.18 -10.21 28.32
CA HIS A 307 13.83 -9.68 28.29
C HIS A 307 13.59 -8.81 27.04
N PRO A 308 12.42 -8.91 26.36
CA PRO A 308 12.10 -8.08 25.19
C PRO A 308 12.33 -6.58 25.37
N GLY A 309 12.05 -6.05 26.56
CA GLY A 309 12.29 -4.65 26.91
C GLY A 309 13.77 -4.25 26.85
N ASP A 310 14.67 -5.12 27.30
CA ASP A 310 16.11 -4.89 27.29
C ASP A 310 16.65 -4.92 25.85
N LEU A 311 16.21 -5.90 25.05
CA LEU A 311 16.54 -5.97 23.63
C LEU A 311 16.08 -4.71 22.89
N LYS A 312 14.82 -4.27 23.09
CA LYS A 312 14.29 -3.05 22.49
C LYS A 312 15.09 -1.81 22.87
N SER A 313 15.50 -1.71 24.16
CA SER A 313 16.30 -0.59 24.66
C SER A 313 17.71 -0.58 24.05
N ALA A 314 18.32 -1.74 23.90
CA ALA A 314 19.62 -1.84 23.21
C ALA A 314 19.50 -1.45 21.73
N VAL A 315 18.51 -1.99 21.01
CA VAL A 315 18.27 -1.63 19.60
C VAL A 315 17.97 -0.13 19.44
N GLU A 316 17.26 0.51 20.38
CA GLU A 316 17.03 1.96 20.40
C GLU A 316 18.34 2.76 20.38
N VAL A 317 19.32 2.35 21.19
CA VAL A 317 20.63 3.01 21.25
C VAL A 317 21.35 2.95 19.89
N TYR A 318 21.39 1.77 19.25
CA TYR A 318 22.04 1.61 17.94
C TYR A 318 21.31 2.37 16.83
N ILE A 319 19.98 2.36 16.83
CA ILE A 319 19.19 3.16 15.87
C ILE A 319 19.50 4.64 16.02
N ASN A 320 19.49 5.18 17.25
CA ASN A 320 19.80 6.59 17.47
C ASN A 320 21.22 6.92 17.02
N ARG A 321 22.21 6.05 17.27
CA ARG A 321 23.59 6.22 16.80
C ARG A 321 23.66 6.36 15.26
N LEU A 322 22.86 5.59 14.51
CA LEU A 322 22.79 5.67 13.04
C LEU A 322 22.09 6.94 12.56
N LEU A 323 21.04 7.37 13.25
CA LEU A 323 20.20 8.49 12.80
C LEU A 323 20.67 9.87 13.29
N ASP A 324 21.42 9.95 14.39
CA ASP A 324 21.89 11.23 14.95
C ASP A 324 22.68 12.09 13.93
N PRO A 325 23.63 11.54 13.14
CA PRO A 325 24.34 12.33 12.13
C PRO A 325 23.39 12.89 11.07
N ILE A 326 22.40 12.09 10.64
CA ILE A 326 21.42 12.46 9.61
C ILE A 326 20.52 13.58 10.13
N ARG A 327 20.01 13.45 11.36
CA ARG A 327 19.16 14.46 12.00
C ARG A 327 19.89 15.80 12.13
N LYS A 328 21.14 15.77 12.60
CA LYS A 328 21.97 16.97 12.73
C LYS A 328 22.19 17.68 11.40
N GLU A 329 22.42 16.94 10.31
CA GLU A 329 22.56 17.50 8.96
C GLU A 329 21.28 18.22 8.53
N PHE A 330 20.11 17.59 8.73
CA PHE A 330 18.80 18.18 8.38
C PHE A 330 18.39 19.33 9.29
N GLU A 331 18.79 19.30 10.57
CA GLU A 331 18.53 20.40 11.50
C GLU A 331 19.37 21.65 11.21
N ALA A 332 20.59 21.45 10.76
CA ALA A 332 21.53 22.53 10.48
C ALA A 332 21.19 23.32 9.21
N ASP A 333 20.51 22.70 8.21
CA ASP A 333 20.19 23.35 6.94
C ASP A 333 18.67 23.57 6.75
N PRO A 334 18.18 24.83 6.84
CA PRO A 334 16.79 25.17 6.58
C PRO A 334 16.29 24.79 5.17
N LYS A 335 17.20 24.72 4.17
CA LYS A 335 16.84 24.33 2.82
C LYS A 335 16.41 22.87 2.75
N LEU A 336 17.04 21.99 3.54
CA LEU A 336 16.67 20.57 3.62
C LEU A 336 15.28 20.39 4.25
N LYS A 337 14.96 21.17 5.28
CA LYS A 337 13.61 21.18 5.88
C LYS A 337 12.55 21.67 4.87
N SER A 338 12.87 22.73 4.12
CA SER A 338 11.99 23.23 3.07
C SER A 338 11.79 22.20 1.93
N LEU A 339 12.86 21.54 1.49
CA LEU A 339 12.79 20.48 0.48
C LEU A 339 11.91 19.33 0.95
N LEU A 340 12.10 18.83 2.18
CA LEU A 340 11.29 17.77 2.77
C LEU A 340 9.80 18.12 2.75
N SER A 341 9.44 19.33 3.21
CA SER A 341 8.03 19.76 3.27
C SER A 341 7.39 19.92 1.89
N LYS A 342 8.18 20.27 0.87
CA LYS A 342 7.71 20.38 -0.53
C LYS A 342 7.61 19.02 -1.21
N ALA A 343 8.59 18.13 -1.01
CA ALA A 343 8.62 16.79 -1.59
C ALA A 343 7.53 15.89 -1.00
N TYR A 344 7.23 16.07 0.28
CA TYR A 344 6.22 15.32 1.04
C TYR A 344 5.32 16.30 1.79
N PRO A 345 4.48 17.05 1.07
CA PRO A 345 3.53 17.96 1.72
C PRO A 345 2.66 17.16 2.70
N PRO A 346 2.33 17.72 3.88
CA PRO A 346 1.43 17.07 4.82
C PRO A 346 0.17 16.70 4.04
N GLN A 347 -0.19 15.42 4.10
CA GLN A 347 -1.48 15.01 3.54
C GLN A 347 -2.53 15.88 4.22
N LYS A 348 -3.35 16.56 3.40
CA LYS A 348 -4.56 17.20 3.95
C LYS A 348 -5.19 16.15 4.84
N PRO A 349 -5.53 16.48 6.11
CA PRO A 349 -6.20 15.51 6.97
C PRO A 349 -7.29 14.91 6.10
N LYS A 350 -7.32 13.57 5.99
CA LYS A 350 -8.48 12.89 5.40
C LYS A 350 -9.63 13.50 6.16
N VAL A 351 -10.44 14.31 5.49
CA VAL A 351 -11.73 14.71 6.04
C VAL A 351 -12.33 13.37 6.41
N VAL A 352 -12.44 13.08 7.69
CA VAL A 352 -13.20 11.94 8.17
C VAL A 352 -14.59 12.32 7.70
N GLU A 353 -14.96 11.78 6.52
CA GLU A 353 -16.29 12.00 5.97
C GLU A 353 -17.22 11.47 7.05
N GLU A 354 -17.88 12.38 7.73
CA GLU A 354 -18.77 12.04 8.82
C GLU A 354 -19.79 11.04 8.29
N LEU A 355 -19.98 9.96 9.00
CA LEU A 355 -20.90 8.91 8.60
C LEU A 355 -22.32 9.36 8.96
N THR A 356 -22.90 10.21 8.12
CA THR A 356 -24.24 10.76 8.29
C THR A 356 -25.20 10.22 7.23
N PRO A 357 -26.51 10.14 7.51
CA PRO A 357 -27.52 9.70 6.55
C PRO A 357 -27.67 10.67 5.37
N ALA A 358 -27.21 11.90 5.48
CA ALA A 358 -27.18 12.88 4.38
C ALA A 358 -26.36 12.43 3.17
N ARG A 359 -25.46 11.45 3.32
CA ARG A 359 -24.69 10.84 2.23
C ARG A 359 -25.52 9.93 1.34
N LEU A 360 -26.72 9.50 1.77
CA LEU A 360 -27.62 8.65 1.01
C LEU A 360 -28.47 9.53 0.08
N ASP A 361 -28.53 9.20 -1.22
CA ASP A 361 -29.47 9.80 -2.17
C ASP A 361 -30.76 9.01 -2.17
N ILE A 362 -31.67 9.36 -1.27
CA ILE A 362 -32.98 8.72 -1.15
C ILE A 362 -34.01 9.56 -1.88
N LYS A 363 -34.79 8.93 -2.76
CA LYS A 363 -35.79 9.59 -3.59
C LYS A 363 -37.11 8.83 -3.62
N VAL A 364 -38.18 9.56 -3.85
CA VAL A 364 -39.47 8.99 -4.23
C VAL A 364 -39.42 8.58 -5.70
N GLY A 365 -39.90 7.39 -6.02
CA GLY A 365 -40.04 6.90 -7.38
C GLY A 365 -41.42 6.35 -7.68
N LYS A 366 -41.80 6.32 -8.97
CA LYS A 366 -43.00 5.63 -9.45
C LYS A 366 -42.59 4.45 -10.32
N ILE A 367 -43.05 3.27 -10.00
CA ILE A 367 -42.88 2.08 -10.85
C ILE A 367 -43.78 2.24 -12.08
N VAL A 368 -43.17 2.47 -13.25
CA VAL A 368 -43.90 2.66 -14.52
C VAL A 368 -44.06 1.39 -15.31
N GLU A 369 -43.18 0.40 -15.07
CA GLU A 369 -43.23 -0.91 -15.67
C GLU A 369 -42.62 -1.92 -14.69
N VAL A 370 -43.24 -3.09 -14.56
CA VAL A 370 -42.72 -4.20 -13.75
C VAL A 370 -42.93 -5.52 -14.49
N SER A 371 -41.91 -6.37 -14.42
CA SER A 371 -41.96 -7.75 -14.96
C SER A 371 -41.19 -8.71 -14.06
N LYS A 372 -41.51 -10.01 -14.12
CA LYS A 372 -40.68 -11.02 -13.46
C LYS A 372 -39.36 -11.19 -14.20
N HIS A 373 -38.30 -11.44 -13.45
CA HIS A 373 -36.98 -11.69 -14.02
C HIS A 373 -36.98 -13.04 -14.76
N PRO A 374 -36.47 -13.13 -16.01
CA PRO A 374 -36.54 -14.36 -16.80
C PRO A 374 -35.75 -15.53 -16.19
N ASP A 375 -34.64 -15.25 -15.49
CA ASP A 375 -33.72 -16.23 -14.95
C ASP A 375 -33.72 -16.30 -13.40
N ALA A 376 -34.73 -15.68 -12.74
CA ALA A 376 -34.80 -15.67 -11.27
C ALA A 376 -36.24 -15.50 -10.77
N ASP A 377 -36.87 -16.59 -10.29
CA ASP A 377 -38.28 -16.64 -9.87
C ASP A 377 -38.66 -15.69 -8.72
N SER A 378 -37.68 -15.25 -7.93
CA SER A 378 -37.90 -14.38 -6.76
C SER A 378 -37.68 -12.89 -7.04
N LEU A 379 -37.30 -12.53 -8.29
CA LEU A 379 -36.93 -11.15 -8.62
C LEU A 379 -37.93 -10.48 -9.58
N TYR A 380 -38.21 -9.21 -9.33
CA TYR A 380 -38.81 -8.29 -10.28
C TYR A 380 -37.74 -7.46 -10.99
N ILE A 381 -37.98 -7.13 -12.26
CA ILE A 381 -37.32 -6.07 -13.02
C ILE A 381 -38.30 -4.91 -13.07
N GLU A 382 -37.90 -3.78 -12.53
CA GLU A 382 -38.73 -2.59 -12.40
C GLU A 382 -38.12 -1.43 -13.18
N LYS A 383 -38.95 -0.69 -13.92
CA LYS A 383 -38.65 0.63 -14.46
C LYS A 383 -39.25 1.67 -13.54
N ILE A 384 -38.38 2.40 -12.84
CA ILE A 384 -38.81 3.36 -11.82
C ILE A 384 -38.47 4.77 -12.28
N ASP A 385 -39.49 5.58 -12.47
CA ASP A 385 -39.36 7.03 -12.73
C ASP A 385 -38.98 7.74 -11.44
N ILE A 386 -37.86 8.43 -11.43
CA ILE A 386 -37.35 9.26 -10.33
C ILE A 386 -37.10 10.70 -10.78
N GLY A 387 -37.78 11.15 -11.84
CA GLY A 387 -37.68 12.51 -12.35
C GLY A 387 -36.40 12.86 -13.07
N GLU A 388 -35.64 11.88 -13.55
CA GLU A 388 -34.37 12.11 -14.27
C GLU A 388 -34.60 12.31 -15.77
N ALA A 389 -33.81 13.22 -16.38
CA ALA A 389 -33.88 13.49 -17.82
C ALA A 389 -33.55 12.26 -18.69
N GLY A 390 -32.83 11.29 -18.15
CA GLY A 390 -32.47 10.01 -18.80
C GLY A 390 -33.60 8.97 -18.85
N GLY A 391 -34.78 9.29 -18.28
CA GLY A 391 -35.91 8.39 -18.16
C GLY A 391 -35.85 7.43 -16.98
N PRO A 392 -36.79 6.47 -16.89
CA PRO A 392 -36.90 5.55 -15.75
C PRO A 392 -35.67 4.65 -15.57
N ARG A 393 -35.19 4.48 -14.34
CA ARG A 393 -34.10 3.58 -13.99
C ARG A 393 -34.57 2.13 -13.94
N THR A 394 -33.70 1.21 -14.36
CA THR A 394 -33.90 -0.21 -14.11
C THR A 394 -33.42 -0.54 -12.71
N ILE A 395 -34.31 -1.06 -11.87
CA ILE A 395 -34.01 -1.54 -10.53
C ILE A 395 -34.52 -2.97 -10.40
N ILE A 396 -33.80 -3.81 -9.66
CA ILE A 396 -34.15 -5.20 -9.44
C ILE A 396 -34.42 -5.37 -7.95
N SER A 397 -35.59 -5.95 -7.64
CA SER A 397 -36.00 -6.21 -6.26
C SER A 397 -36.40 -7.68 -6.01
N GLY A 398 -36.14 -8.16 -4.80
CA GLY A 398 -36.51 -9.52 -4.35
C GLY A 398 -37.95 -9.60 -3.82
N LEU A 399 -38.92 -8.99 -4.49
CA LEU A 399 -40.27 -8.79 -3.96
C LEU A 399 -41.34 -9.75 -4.48
N VAL A 400 -41.03 -10.62 -5.44
CA VAL A 400 -42.00 -11.55 -6.07
C VAL A 400 -42.78 -12.39 -5.05
N ASN A 401 -42.15 -12.83 -3.98
CA ASN A 401 -42.78 -13.68 -2.97
C ASN A 401 -43.54 -12.90 -1.90
N TYR A 402 -43.51 -11.55 -1.94
CA TYR A 402 -44.06 -10.70 -0.88
C TYR A 402 -45.13 -9.74 -1.37
N VAL A 403 -45.00 -9.26 -2.60
CA VAL A 403 -45.92 -8.26 -3.18
C VAL A 403 -46.35 -8.74 -4.57
N PRO A 404 -47.67 -8.93 -4.82
CA PRO A 404 -48.18 -9.30 -6.15
C PRO A 404 -47.79 -8.25 -7.22
N ILE A 405 -47.59 -8.70 -8.44
CA ILE A 405 -47.14 -7.82 -9.53
C ILE A 405 -48.15 -6.68 -9.82
N GLU A 406 -49.41 -6.97 -9.63
CA GLU A 406 -50.52 -6.01 -9.83
C GLU A 406 -50.45 -4.85 -8.82
N GLU A 407 -49.90 -5.12 -7.63
CA GLU A 407 -49.70 -4.10 -6.58
C GLU A 407 -48.39 -3.33 -6.76
N MET A 408 -47.48 -3.86 -7.56
CA MET A 408 -46.22 -3.19 -7.89
C MET A 408 -46.38 -2.20 -9.05
N GLN A 409 -47.25 -2.50 -10.02
CA GLN A 409 -47.50 -1.63 -11.16
C GLN A 409 -48.10 -0.29 -10.70
N ASP A 410 -47.56 0.82 -11.19
CA ASP A 410 -47.95 2.19 -10.84
C ASP A 410 -47.74 2.59 -9.35
N ARG A 411 -47.07 1.74 -8.56
CA ARG A 411 -46.82 1.97 -7.14
C ARG A 411 -45.80 3.09 -6.93
N MET A 412 -46.08 3.97 -5.97
CA MET A 412 -45.09 4.90 -5.44
C MET A 412 -44.20 4.17 -4.43
N VAL A 413 -42.92 4.31 -4.57
CA VAL A 413 -41.88 3.65 -3.75
C VAL A 413 -40.81 4.64 -3.32
N VAL A 414 -39.96 4.21 -2.39
CA VAL A 414 -38.79 4.96 -1.94
C VAL A 414 -37.53 4.19 -2.36
N ILE A 415 -36.62 4.84 -3.02
CA ILE A 415 -35.40 4.20 -3.51
C ILE A 415 -34.13 4.86 -2.99
N LEU A 416 -33.09 4.07 -2.81
CA LEU A 416 -31.71 4.52 -2.66
C LEU A 416 -31.08 4.57 -4.05
N ALA A 417 -30.77 5.79 -4.51
CA ALA A 417 -30.42 6.07 -5.90
C ALA A 417 -28.92 6.16 -6.17
N ASN A 418 -28.07 6.26 -5.13
CA ASN A 418 -26.62 6.44 -5.29
C ASN A 418 -25.78 5.20 -4.94
N LEU A 419 -26.37 4.01 -4.97
CA LEU A 419 -25.62 2.76 -4.94
C LEU A 419 -24.81 2.58 -6.24
N LYS A 420 -23.63 1.98 -6.14
CA LYS A 420 -22.91 1.53 -7.33
C LYS A 420 -23.75 0.51 -8.08
N PRO A 421 -23.98 0.67 -9.41
CA PRO A 421 -24.74 -0.31 -10.18
C PRO A 421 -24.22 -1.74 -10.01
N ALA A 422 -25.15 -2.68 -9.80
CA ALA A 422 -24.85 -4.09 -9.59
C ALA A 422 -25.53 -4.98 -10.64
N ASN A 423 -24.81 -6.00 -11.12
CA ASN A 423 -25.39 -6.99 -12.03
C ASN A 423 -26.07 -8.10 -11.21
N LEU A 424 -27.38 -8.24 -11.37
CA LEU A 424 -28.19 -9.28 -10.72
C LEU A 424 -28.74 -10.22 -11.81
N ARG A 425 -28.18 -11.42 -11.90
CA ARG A 425 -28.58 -12.44 -12.86
C ARG A 425 -28.62 -11.96 -14.31
N GLY A 426 -27.60 -11.18 -14.74
CA GLY A 426 -27.49 -10.69 -16.11
C GLY A 426 -28.11 -9.30 -16.36
N VAL A 427 -28.94 -8.79 -15.45
CA VAL A 427 -29.57 -7.45 -15.57
C VAL A 427 -28.89 -6.48 -14.58
N GLN A 428 -28.61 -5.26 -15.06
CA GLN A 428 -27.96 -4.23 -14.25
C GLN A 428 -28.99 -3.43 -13.46
N SER A 429 -28.87 -3.44 -12.12
CA SER A 429 -29.70 -2.64 -11.20
C SER A 429 -29.00 -1.32 -10.87
N HIS A 430 -29.71 -0.21 -10.97
CA HIS A 430 -29.22 1.16 -10.75
C HIS A 430 -29.78 1.83 -9.49
N GLY A 431 -30.07 1.04 -8.47
CA GLY A 431 -30.60 1.49 -7.18
C GLY A 431 -31.20 0.33 -6.40
N MET A 432 -31.91 0.65 -5.32
CA MET A 432 -32.56 -0.33 -4.46
C MET A 432 -33.86 0.25 -3.91
N VAL A 433 -34.95 -0.53 -3.96
CA VAL A 433 -36.21 -0.19 -3.30
C VAL A 433 -36.06 -0.40 -1.80
N LEU A 434 -36.34 0.62 -0.99
CA LEU A 434 -36.29 0.53 0.48
C LEU A 434 -37.56 -0.11 1.00
N CYS A 435 -37.39 -1.16 1.79
CA CYS A 435 -38.49 -1.97 2.31
C CYS A 435 -38.38 -2.15 3.83
N ALA A 436 -39.51 -2.08 4.52
CA ALA A 436 -39.63 -2.61 5.87
C ALA A 436 -39.60 -4.14 5.82
N SER A 437 -38.82 -4.79 6.68
CA SER A 437 -38.71 -6.26 6.68
C SER A 437 -38.59 -6.85 8.07
N VAL A 438 -39.22 -8.02 8.26
CA VAL A 438 -39.11 -8.88 9.43
C VAL A 438 -38.88 -10.31 8.95
N ASP A 439 -37.99 -11.03 9.63
CA ASP A 439 -37.61 -12.41 9.25
C ASP A 439 -38.36 -13.49 10.04
N GLU A 440 -38.81 -13.21 11.27
CA GLU A 440 -39.50 -14.16 12.15
C GLU A 440 -40.88 -13.65 12.59
N PRO A 441 -41.86 -14.55 12.86
CA PRO A 441 -41.88 -16.00 12.65
C PRO A 441 -42.03 -16.41 11.18
N VAL A 442 -42.44 -15.51 10.33
CA VAL A 442 -42.56 -15.66 8.87
C VAL A 442 -42.03 -14.37 8.23
N ARG A 443 -41.16 -14.52 7.28
CA ARG A 443 -40.58 -13.37 6.59
C ARG A 443 -41.65 -12.53 5.86
N ARG A 444 -41.72 -11.26 6.20
CA ARG A 444 -42.60 -10.29 5.56
C ARG A 444 -41.77 -9.09 5.09
N VAL A 445 -42.10 -8.56 3.92
CA VAL A 445 -41.42 -7.42 3.31
C VAL A 445 -42.45 -6.49 2.72
N GLU A 446 -42.38 -5.21 3.08
CA GLU A 446 -43.29 -4.16 2.60
C GLU A 446 -42.46 -2.99 2.05
N PRO A 447 -42.59 -2.61 0.75
CA PRO A 447 -42.00 -1.39 0.24
C PRO A 447 -42.49 -0.16 1.00
N LEU A 448 -41.59 0.74 1.38
CA LEU A 448 -41.94 1.98 2.05
C LEU A 448 -42.88 2.82 1.18
N ARG A 449 -43.86 3.47 1.82
CA ARG A 449 -44.79 4.40 1.17
C ARG A 449 -44.39 5.84 1.44
N PRO A 450 -44.19 6.64 0.39
CA PRO A 450 -44.16 8.08 0.52
C PRO A 450 -45.59 8.63 0.73
N PRO A 451 -45.74 9.90 1.17
CA PRO A 451 -47.03 10.58 1.19
C PRO A 451 -47.79 10.53 -0.16
N ILE A 452 -49.11 10.52 -0.11
CA ILE A 452 -49.96 10.32 -1.30
C ILE A 452 -49.80 11.39 -2.39
N ASP A 453 -49.38 12.59 -2.01
CA ASP A 453 -49.16 13.75 -2.86
C ASP A 453 -47.70 13.90 -3.33
N SER A 454 -46.82 12.97 -2.95
CA SER A 454 -45.44 12.97 -3.38
C SER A 454 -45.29 12.78 -4.89
N LYS A 455 -44.21 13.35 -5.45
CA LYS A 455 -43.88 13.26 -6.88
C LYS A 455 -42.64 12.43 -7.14
N PRO A 456 -42.56 11.74 -8.28
CA PRO A 456 -41.32 11.10 -8.70
C PRO A 456 -40.14 12.09 -8.70
N GLY A 457 -39.01 11.68 -8.13
CA GLY A 457 -37.83 12.52 -7.99
C GLY A 457 -37.78 13.37 -6.72
N GLU A 458 -38.85 13.41 -5.93
CA GLU A 458 -38.85 14.13 -4.67
C GLU A 458 -37.80 13.58 -3.73
N LYS A 459 -36.88 14.45 -3.21
CA LYS A 459 -35.84 14.08 -2.30
C LYS A 459 -36.40 13.67 -0.93
N VAL A 460 -35.83 12.66 -0.35
CA VAL A 460 -36.08 12.26 1.03
C VAL A 460 -34.85 12.59 1.87
N VAL A 461 -35.08 13.21 3.03
CA VAL A 461 -34.06 13.61 3.98
C VAL A 461 -34.36 13.03 5.35
N VAL A 462 -33.33 12.88 6.18
CA VAL A 462 -33.49 12.55 7.59
C VAL A 462 -33.56 13.86 8.37
N ASP A 463 -34.58 14.00 9.23
CA ASP A 463 -34.78 15.16 10.10
C ASP A 463 -33.49 15.47 10.89
N GLY A 464 -33.06 16.76 10.85
CA GLY A 464 -31.80 17.22 11.42
C GLY A 464 -30.53 16.99 10.53
N TYR A 465 -30.69 16.48 9.30
CA TYR A 465 -29.60 16.26 8.32
C TYR A 465 -29.92 16.85 6.92
N GLU A 466 -30.79 17.82 6.85
CA GLU A 466 -31.31 18.42 5.60
C GLU A 466 -30.23 19.17 4.80
N ASP A 467 -29.28 19.80 5.51
CA ASP A 467 -28.23 20.65 4.91
C ASP A 467 -27.11 19.83 4.26
N GLY A 468 -27.12 18.49 4.40
CA GLY A 468 -26.11 17.62 3.83
C GLY A 468 -26.33 17.34 2.35
N SER A 469 -25.26 16.94 1.66
CA SER A 469 -25.31 16.53 0.25
C SER A 469 -25.01 15.04 0.11
N PRO A 470 -25.79 14.30 -0.70
CA PRO A 470 -25.50 12.89 -0.95
C PRO A 470 -24.19 12.74 -1.74
N ASP A 471 -23.53 11.59 -1.55
CA ASP A 471 -22.40 11.20 -2.39
C ASP A 471 -22.91 10.97 -3.83
N ASP A 472 -22.08 11.27 -4.86
CA ASP A 472 -22.44 10.96 -6.25
C ASP A 472 -22.68 9.45 -6.44
N VAL A 473 -21.80 8.61 -5.88
CA VAL A 473 -21.91 7.15 -5.81
C VAL A 473 -21.29 6.66 -4.52
N LEU A 474 -22.00 5.83 -3.76
CA LEU A 474 -21.49 5.20 -2.55
C LEU A 474 -20.39 4.21 -2.87
N ASN A 475 -19.21 4.42 -2.29
CA ASN A 475 -18.07 3.52 -2.49
C ASN A 475 -18.26 2.22 -1.68
N PRO A 476 -18.40 1.03 -2.33
CA PRO A 476 -18.62 -0.24 -1.63
C PRO A 476 -17.53 -0.58 -0.61
N LYS A 477 -16.28 -0.15 -0.86
CA LYS A 477 -15.16 -0.40 0.07
C LYS A 477 -15.28 0.36 1.39
N LYS A 478 -16.00 1.50 1.41
CA LYS A 478 -16.24 2.30 2.62
C LYS A 478 -17.40 1.76 3.45
N LYS A 479 -18.23 0.87 2.87
CA LYS A 479 -19.43 0.27 3.48
C LYS A 479 -20.33 1.30 4.14
N VAL A 480 -20.59 2.41 3.43
CA VAL A 480 -21.38 3.52 3.96
C VAL A 480 -22.83 3.08 4.17
N TRP A 481 -23.44 2.44 3.15
CA TRP A 481 -24.79 1.91 3.23
C TRP A 481 -24.93 0.91 4.38
N GLU A 482 -24.09 -0.11 4.41
CA GLU A 482 -24.16 -1.19 5.41
C GLU A 482 -24.01 -0.68 6.85
N LYS A 483 -23.30 0.42 7.05
CA LYS A 483 -23.14 1.02 8.38
C LYS A 483 -24.33 1.90 8.76
N LEU A 484 -24.91 2.65 7.82
CA LEU A 484 -26.05 3.51 8.09
C LEU A 484 -27.36 2.72 8.16
N GLN A 485 -27.49 1.64 7.39
CA GLN A 485 -28.67 0.78 7.34
C GLN A 485 -29.03 0.16 8.71
N VAL A 486 -28.04 -0.09 9.57
CA VAL A 486 -28.25 -0.70 10.89
C VAL A 486 -29.24 0.11 11.75
N ASP A 487 -29.23 1.44 11.58
CA ASP A 487 -30.06 2.36 12.34
C ASP A 487 -31.34 2.80 11.59
N LEU A 488 -31.56 2.27 10.38
CA LEU A 488 -32.79 2.52 9.60
C LEU A 488 -33.88 1.54 10.04
N VAL A 489 -34.95 2.08 10.61
CA VAL A 489 -36.05 1.29 11.16
C VAL A 489 -37.41 1.95 10.89
N VAL A 490 -38.45 1.13 10.81
CA VAL A 490 -39.84 1.60 10.96
C VAL A 490 -40.16 1.61 12.45
N ASN A 491 -40.52 2.75 13.02
CA ASN A 491 -40.78 2.92 14.43
C ASN A 491 -42.14 2.33 14.89
N GLY A 492 -42.46 2.46 16.18
CA GLY A 492 -43.73 1.96 16.74
C GLY A 492 -44.99 2.62 16.19
N SER A 493 -44.88 3.81 15.58
CA SER A 493 -45.97 4.53 14.89
C SER A 493 -46.13 4.09 13.43
N GLY A 494 -45.24 3.24 12.89
CA GLY A 494 -45.23 2.82 11.49
C GLY A 494 -44.48 3.80 10.57
N GLU A 495 -43.69 4.74 11.10
CA GLU A 495 -42.96 5.76 10.38
C GLU A 495 -41.50 5.35 10.21
N ALA A 496 -40.91 5.62 9.04
CA ALA A 496 -39.49 5.34 8.78
C ALA A 496 -38.62 6.37 9.52
N SER A 497 -37.56 5.87 10.18
CA SER A 497 -36.63 6.70 10.95
C SER A 497 -35.20 6.16 10.87
N TRP A 498 -34.21 7.03 11.09
CA TRP A 498 -32.81 6.69 11.28
C TRP A 498 -32.34 7.19 12.64
N SER A 499 -31.86 6.30 13.51
CA SER A 499 -31.47 6.64 14.90
C SER A 499 -32.50 7.51 15.64
N GLY A 500 -33.81 7.29 15.38
CA GLY A 500 -34.91 8.03 15.99
C GLY A 500 -35.36 9.30 15.25
N ASN A 501 -34.60 9.81 14.27
CA ASN A 501 -34.98 10.95 13.44
C ASN A 501 -35.77 10.47 12.23
N LEU A 502 -36.88 11.15 11.93
CA LEU A 502 -37.81 10.71 10.87
C LEU A 502 -37.22 10.89 9.47
N LEU A 503 -37.59 10.01 8.56
CA LEU A 503 -37.37 10.20 7.13
C LEU A 503 -38.55 11.02 6.57
N LEU A 504 -38.24 12.18 6.01
CA LEU A 504 -39.21 13.14 5.50
C LEU A 504 -38.98 13.40 4.01
N THR A 505 -40.04 13.55 3.24
CA THR A 505 -39.94 14.12 1.88
C THR A 505 -39.56 15.60 1.96
N ALA A 506 -39.06 16.17 0.86
CA ALA A 506 -38.75 17.61 0.79
C ALA A 506 -39.94 18.51 1.12
N SER A 507 -41.20 18.04 0.93
CA SER A 507 -42.41 18.70 1.33
C SER A 507 -42.79 18.51 2.81
N GLY A 508 -41.98 17.78 3.59
CA GLY A 508 -42.20 17.55 5.02
C GLY A 508 -43.10 16.35 5.35
N GLY A 509 -43.49 15.58 4.36
CA GLY A 509 -44.33 14.40 4.57
C GLY A 509 -43.55 13.20 5.06
N LYS A 510 -44.14 12.37 5.93
CA LYS A 510 -43.48 11.22 6.55
C LYS A 510 -43.55 9.96 5.68
N LEU A 511 -42.48 9.20 5.63
CA LEU A 511 -42.47 7.87 5.01
C LEU A 511 -43.02 6.84 5.99
N THR A 512 -43.84 5.87 5.48
CA THR A 512 -44.49 4.86 6.34
C THR A 512 -44.35 3.45 5.76
N ALA A 513 -44.58 2.42 6.58
CA ALA A 513 -44.84 1.06 6.13
C ALA A 513 -46.35 0.79 6.13
N ASP A 514 -46.80 -0.22 5.37
CA ASP A 514 -48.22 -0.58 5.28
C ASP A 514 -48.76 -1.12 6.62
N SER A 515 -48.05 -2.04 7.25
CA SER A 515 -48.45 -2.69 8.49
C SER A 515 -47.32 -2.98 9.47
N LEU A 516 -46.09 -3.09 8.98
CA LEU A 516 -44.93 -3.45 9.79
C LEU A 516 -44.48 -2.30 10.69
N LYS A 517 -44.18 -2.60 11.94
CA LYS A 517 -43.70 -1.68 12.98
C LYS A 517 -42.56 -2.25 13.76
N ASN A 518 -41.65 -1.42 14.26
CA ASN A 518 -40.46 -1.82 15.01
C ASN A 518 -39.59 -2.84 14.26
N VAL A 519 -39.40 -2.64 12.95
CA VAL A 519 -38.65 -3.54 12.07
C VAL A 519 -37.59 -2.77 11.29
N ALA A 520 -36.57 -3.49 10.82
CA ALA A 520 -35.50 -2.91 10.02
C ALA A 520 -35.98 -2.49 8.62
N ILE A 521 -35.38 -1.43 8.08
CA ILE A 521 -35.50 -1.02 6.68
C ILE A 521 -34.26 -1.55 5.94
N LYS A 522 -34.53 -2.29 4.87
CA LYS A 522 -33.47 -2.90 4.04
C LYS A 522 -33.69 -2.58 2.57
#